data_af3bda5a414fa6198949cd27f00233ec
#
_entry.id   af3bda5a414fa6198949cd27f00233ec
#
_cell.length_a   1.000
_cell.length_b   1.000
_cell.length_c   1.000
_cell.angle_alpha   90.00
_cell.angle_beta   90.00
_cell.angle_gamma   90.00
#
_symmetry.space_group_name_H-M   'P 1'
#
loop_
_entity.id
_entity.type
_entity.pdbx_description
1 polymer ?
#
loop_
_entity_poly.entity_id
_entity_poly.type
_entity_poly.pdbx_seq_one_letter_code
_entity_poly.pdbx_strand_id
1 'polypeptide(L)'
;RVGRLASAGAKAAEEGISYGIFRQGVVMQMTWPGAPTIYYGDEAGVCGWTDPDSRRTYPWGGENLELIEFHRYMSGIRKRCPAFRNGSLKALAAGDGYIAYGRFQSAQRAGGACCGVTAVNTGDDWLTLKIPVWQIGARDGALLRREMMTYEDGYNAGQVEHEVKDGYIEVKIPPVGSIVLTGNDTAL
;
A
#
# COMPACT_ATOMS: atom_id res chain seq x y z
N ARG A 1 -1.13 29.86 -12.99
CA ARG A 1 -1.31 29.00 -11.81
C ARG A 1 -1.43 29.88 -10.61
N VAL A 2 -2.59 29.91 -10.13
CA VAL A 2 -3.05 30.82 -9.12
C VAL A 2 -2.36 30.48 -7.81
N GLY A 3 -1.77 31.48 -7.19
CA GLY A 3 -1.53 31.43 -5.76
C GLY A 3 -2.89 31.30 -5.06
N ARG A 4 -3.45 30.11 -5.07
CA ARG A 4 -4.71 29.77 -4.41
C ARG A 4 -4.71 30.11 -2.93
N LEU A 5 -3.62 30.60 -2.42
CA LEU A 5 -3.28 30.29 -1.06
C LEU A 5 -3.02 31.47 -0.20
N ALA A 6 -2.70 32.57 -0.77
CA ALA A 6 -2.60 33.81 -0.02
C ALA A 6 -3.95 34.25 0.59
N SER A 7 -5.08 33.78 0.01
CA SER A 7 -6.42 34.13 0.46
C SER A 7 -7.18 33.02 1.19
N ALA A 8 -6.74 31.77 1.11
CA ALA A 8 -7.52 30.59 1.61
C ALA A 8 -7.05 30.17 2.98
N GLY A 9 -6.54 30.76 3.86
CA GLY A 9 -6.13 30.35 5.23
C GLY A 9 -5.49 28.97 5.35
N ALA A 10 -4.72 28.73 6.38
CA ALA A 10 -3.94 27.49 6.57
C ALA A 10 -4.80 26.21 6.60
N LYS A 11 -6.04 26.29 7.05
CA LYS A 11 -6.95 25.14 7.17
C LYS A 11 -7.57 24.71 5.84
N ALA A 12 -7.61 25.57 4.83
CA ALA A 12 -8.24 25.25 3.55
C ALA A 12 -7.56 24.12 2.79
N ALA A 13 -6.27 23.85 3.04
CA ALA A 13 -5.56 22.73 2.46
C ALA A 13 -5.92 21.38 3.13
N GLU A 14 -6.58 21.40 4.27
CA GLU A 14 -7.03 20.22 5.02
C GLU A 14 -8.46 19.83 4.65
N GLU A 15 -9.20 20.72 3.95
CA GLU A 15 -10.57 20.46 3.55
C GLU A 15 -10.65 19.42 2.41
N GLY A 16 -11.52 18.44 2.57
CA GLY A 16 -11.78 17.40 1.56
C GLY A 16 -10.64 16.40 1.38
N ILE A 17 -9.70 16.28 2.32
CA ILE A 17 -8.66 15.26 2.28
C ILE A 17 -9.26 13.90 2.61
N SER A 18 -9.08 12.94 1.71
CA SER A 18 -9.34 11.53 1.97
C SER A 18 -8.07 10.84 2.45
N TYR A 19 -8.01 10.53 3.73
CA TYR A 19 -6.92 9.72 4.27
C TYR A 19 -6.98 8.27 3.79
N GLY A 20 -8.13 7.77 3.35
CA GLY A 20 -8.25 6.47 2.69
C GLY A 20 -7.46 6.44 1.39
N ILE A 21 -7.65 7.43 0.51
CA ILE A 21 -6.87 7.58 -0.74
C ILE A 21 -5.38 7.79 -0.42
N PHE A 22 -5.06 8.58 0.59
CA PHE A 22 -3.68 8.80 1.01
C PHE A 22 -3.01 7.48 1.44
N ARG A 23 -3.70 6.65 2.26
CA ARG A 23 -3.19 5.33 2.66
C ARG A 23 -2.98 4.41 1.44
N GLN A 24 -3.87 4.44 0.44
CA GLN A 24 -3.65 3.71 -0.82
C GLN A 24 -2.36 4.15 -1.52
N GLY A 25 -2.10 5.45 -1.58
CA GLY A 25 -0.86 6.01 -2.12
C GLY A 25 0.38 5.51 -1.38
N VAL A 26 0.35 5.52 -0.05
CA VAL A 26 1.44 5.00 0.80
C VAL A 26 1.64 3.49 0.61
N VAL A 27 0.57 2.70 0.52
CA VAL A 27 0.64 1.25 0.21
C VAL A 27 1.36 1.04 -1.12
N MET A 28 0.96 1.76 -2.16
CA MET A 28 1.62 1.67 -3.47
C MET A 28 3.08 2.11 -3.38
N GLN A 29 3.39 3.23 -2.77
CA GLN A 29 4.75 3.75 -2.60
C GLN A 29 5.67 2.73 -1.92
N MET A 30 5.21 2.06 -0.88
CA MET A 30 6.00 1.11 -0.11
C MET A 30 6.14 -0.27 -0.78
N THR A 31 5.29 -0.62 -1.73
CA THR A 31 5.29 -1.92 -2.40
C THR A 31 5.74 -1.86 -3.87
N TRP A 32 5.77 -0.67 -4.48
CA TRP A 32 6.24 -0.44 -5.85
C TRP A 32 7.76 -0.59 -5.98
N PRO A 33 8.29 -0.87 -7.19
CA PRO A 33 9.73 -0.83 -7.45
C PRO A 33 10.35 0.54 -7.19
N GLY A 34 11.58 0.53 -6.71
CA GLY A 34 12.35 1.75 -6.44
C GLY A 34 12.47 2.05 -4.94
N ALA A 35 13.16 3.12 -4.61
CA ALA A 35 13.30 3.60 -3.24
C ALA A 35 12.09 4.49 -2.89
N PRO A 36 11.31 4.17 -1.85
CA PRO A 36 10.23 5.04 -1.42
C PRO A 36 10.82 6.33 -0.84
N THR A 37 10.28 7.46 -1.25
CA THR A 37 10.66 8.77 -0.73
C THR A 37 9.47 9.36 0.01
N ILE A 38 9.60 9.62 1.29
CA ILE A 38 8.61 10.32 2.10
C ILE A 38 9.00 11.80 2.11
N TYR A 39 8.12 12.68 1.63
CA TYR A 39 8.30 14.10 1.85
C TYR A 39 8.00 14.39 3.33
N TYR A 40 8.85 15.18 3.99
CA TYR A 40 8.71 15.41 5.42
C TYR A 40 7.33 15.95 5.78
N GLY A 41 6.72 15.33 6.78
CA GLY A 41 5.39 15.70 7.26
C GLY A 41 4.25 14.91 6.62
N ASP A 42 4.45 14.23 5.48
CA ASP A 42 3.43 13.35 4.91
C ASP A 42 2.99 12.29 5.93
N GLU A 43 3.97 11.72 6.65
CA GLU A 43 3.74 10.73 7.70
C GLU A 43 2.97 11.30 8.90
N ALA A 44 3.05 12.60 9.11
CA ALA A 44 2.38 13.29 10.20
C ALA A 44 1.06 13.96 9.80
N GLY A 45 0.65 13.80 8.53
CA GLY A 45 -0.58 14.35 7.99
C GLY A 45 -0.50 15.85 7.66
N VAL A 46 0.69 16.37 7.40
CA VAL A 46 0.86 17.76 6.95
C VAL A 46 0.26 17.92 5.56
N CYS A 47 -0.67 18.82 5.44
CA CYS A 47 -1.32 19.17 4.18
C CYS A 47 -0.83 20.51 3.70
N GLY A 48 -0.75 20.67 2.40
CA GLY A 48 -0.37 21.92 1.77
C GLY A 48 -0.84 21.97 0.32
N TRP A 49 -0.79 23.15 -0.22
CA TRP A 49 -1.08 23.38 -1.62
C TRP A 49 0.20 23.37 -2.47
N THR A 50 0.22 24.15 -3.54
CA THR A 50 1.43 24.38 -4.33
C THR A 50 2.43 25.25 -3.58
N ASP A 51 3.69 25.21 -4.00
CA ASP A 51 4.75 26.06 -3.46
C ASP A 51 4.34 27.54 -3.36
N PRO A 52 4.64 28.23 -2.26
CA PRO A 52 5.46 27.81 -1.11
C PRO A 52 4.70 27.09 0.03
N ASP A 53 3.40 26.94 -0.06
CA ASP A 53 2.57 26.40 1.00
C ASP A 53 2.82 24.89 1.25
N SER A 54 3.31 24.17 0.27
CA SER A 54 3.79 22.79 0.41
C SER A 54 4.99 22.62 1.36
N ARG A 55 5.63 23.72 1.78
CA ARG A 55 6.79 23.74 2.66
C ARG A 55 6.42 24.22 4.08
N ARG A 56 5.30 23.77 4.60
CA ARG A 56 4.88 24.06 5.98
C ARG A 56 5.84 23.44 6.99
N THR A 57 5.90 24.01 8.17
CA THR A 57 6.69 23.44 9.27
C THR A 57 6.10 22.12 9.74
N TYR A 58 6.96 21.23 10.24
CA TYR A 58 6.52 20.00 10.86
C TYR A 58 5.65 20.30 12.09
N PRO A 59 4.53 19.60 12.30
CA PRO A 59 3.52 19.93 13.30
C PRO A 59 3.87 19.35 14.67
N TRP A 60 5.01 19.72 15.26
CA TRP A 60 5.48 19.21 16.54
C TRP A 60 4.41 19.32 17.63
N GLY A 61 4.02 18.18 18.21
CA GLY A 61 2.96 18.06 19.22
C GLY A 61 1.54 18.05 18.66
N GLY A 62 1.38 18.13 17.33
CA GLY A 62 0.10 18.08 16.62
C GLY A 62 0.07 17.04 15.50
N GLU A 63 0.98 16.06 15.55
CA GLU A 63 1.12 15.02 14.54
C GLU A 63 -0.10 14.11 14.49
N ASN A 64 -0.45 13.65 13.30
CA ASN A 64 -1.39 12.53 13.13
C ASN A 64 -0.68 11.21 13.48
N LEU A 65 -0.81 10.79 14.73
CA LEU A 65 -0.13 9.59 15.25
C LEU A 65 -0.57 8.32 14.54
N GLU A 66 -1.80 8.23 14.06
CA GLU A 66 -2.31 7.08 13.32
C GLU A 66 -1.57 6.94 11.98
N LEU A 67 -1.34 8.03 11.26
CA LEU A 67 -0.58 8.02 10.02
C LEU A 67 0.90 7.68 10.24
N ILE A 68 1.51 8.17 11.35
CA ILE A 68 2.88 7.80 11.70
C ILE A 68 2.99 6.29 11.93
N GLU A 69 2.07 5.70 12.69
CA GLU A 69 2.04 4.27 12.94
C GLU A 69 1.82 3.49 11.63
N PHE A 70 0.91 3.95 10.78
CA PHE A 70 0.66 3.35 9.47
C PHE A 70 1.93 3.32 8.60
N HIS A 71 2.65 4.44 8.49
CA HIS A 71 3.93 4.50 7.76
C HIS A 71 4.98 3.57 8.37
N ARG A 72 5.03 3.48 9.71
CA ARG A 72 5.93 2.55 10.42
C ARG A 72 5.61 1.11 10.08
N TYR A 73 4.32 0.73 10.07
CA TYR A 73 3.88 -0.60 9.67
C TYR A 73 4.25 -0.91 8.22
N MET A 74 3.93 -0.02 7.28
CA MET A 74 4.21 -0.22 5.86
C MET A 74 5.71 -0.31 5.58
N SER A 75 6.53 0.52 6.22
CA SER A 75 7.99 0.42 6.11
C SER A 75 8.52 -0.90 6.70
N GLY A 76 7.91 -1.37 7.78
CA GLY A 76 8.19 -2.68 8.37
C GLY A 76 7.90 -3.84 7.43
N ILE A 77 6.73 -3.83 6.77
CA ILE A 77 6.36 -4.83 5.75
C ILE A 77 7.39 -4.84 4.62
N ARG A 78 7.75 -3.67 4.08
CA ARG A 78 8.77 -3.56 3.03
C ARG A 78 10.13 -4.12 3.47
N LYS A 79 10.55 -3.84 4.71
CA LYS A 79 11.82 -4.33 5.26
C LYS A 79 11.84 -5.86 5.41
N ARG A 80 10.72 -6.45 5.83
CA ARG A 80 10.61 -7.91 6.03
C ARG A 80 10.45 -8.69 4.73
N CYS A 81 9.85 -8.10 3.69
CA CYS A 81 9.63 -8.77 2.41
C CYS A 81 10.69 -8.32 1.37
N PRO A 82 11.73 -9.13 1.09
CA PRO A 82 12.75 -8.79 0.10
C PRO A 82 12.18 -8.52 -1.30
N ALA A 83 11.07 -9.18 -1.67
CA ALA A 83 10.41 -8.96 -2.95
C ALA A 83 9.96 -7.49 -3.13
N PHE A 84 9.48 -6.82 -2.09
CA PHE A 84 9.12 -5.40 -2.17
C PHE A 84 10.34 -4.48 -2.33
N ARG A 85 11.52 -4.91 -1.89
CA ARG A 85 12.76 -4.13 -2.05
C ARG A 85 13.40 -4.34 -3.43
N ASN A 86 13.64 -5.60 -3.79
CA ASN A 86 14.52 -5.99 -4.90
C ASN A 86 13.85 -6.92 -5.92
N GLY A 87 12.60 -7.32 -5.69
CA GLY A 87 11.90 -8.27 -6.54
C GLY A 87 11.47 -7.66 -7.88
N SER A 88 11.17 -8.55 -8.83
CA SER A 88 10.54 -8.19 -10.09
C SER A 88 9.09 -7.77 -9.88
N LEU A 89 8.53 -7.02 -10.82
CA LEU A 89 7.12 -6.59 -10.82
C LEU A 89 6.35 -7.35 -11.89
N LYS A 90 5.12 -7.75 -11.55
CA LYS A 90 4.15 -8.32 -12.49
C LYS A 90 2.77 -7.73 -12.23
N ALA A 91 2.12 -7.18 -13.25
CA ALA A 91 0.70 -6.88 -13.19
C ALA A 91 -0.09 -8.20 -13.16
N LEU A 92 -1.01 -8.35 -12.23
CA LEU A 92 -1.79 -9.58 -12.02
C LEU A 92 -3.24 -9.41 -12.45
N ALA A 93 -3.85 -8.28 -12.12
CA ALA A 93 -5.21 -7.94 -12.55
C ALA A 93 -5.36 -6.41 -12.60
N ALA A 94 -6.19 -5.93 -13.49
CA ALA A 94 -6.58 -4.53 -13.55
C ALA A 94 -7.97 -4.42 -14.19
N GLY A 95 -8.72 -3.42 -13.78
CA GLY A 95 -10.03 -3.09 -14.32
C GLY A 95 -10.44 -1.69 -13.92
N ASP A 96 -11.69 -1.36 -14.14
CA ASP A 96 -12.23 -0.07 -13.73
C ASP A 96 -12.22 0.02 -12.21
N GLY A 97 -11.54 1.03 -11.68
CA GLY A 97 -11.45 1.28 -10.25
C GLY A 97 -10.54 0.32 -9.45
N TYR A 98 -9.77 -0.57 -10.08
CA TYR A 98 -8.86 -1.41 -9.32
C TYR A 98 -7.59 -1.83 -10.08
N ILE A 99 -6.55 -2.14 -9.31
CA ILE A 99 -5.32 -2.77 -9.79
C ILE A 99 -4.81 -3.79 -8.78
N ALA A 100 -4.25 -4.90 -9.27
CA ALA A 100 -3.49 -5.85 -8.46
C ALA A 100 -2.16 -6.15 -9.15
N TYR A 101 -1.08 -6.14 -8.38
CA TYR A 101 0.26 -6.46 -8.86
C TYR A 101 1.02 -7.30 -7.84
N GLY A 102 1.95 -8.08 -8.35
CA GLY A 102 2.84 -8.90 -7.55
C GLY A 102 4.28 -8.45 -7.65
N ARG A 103 5.01 -8.61 -6.55
CA ARG A 103 6.45 -8.51 -6.46
C ARG A 103 6.99 -9.89 -6.11
N PHE A 104 8.05 -10.34 -6.76
CA PHE A 104 8.59 -11.68 -6.54
C PHE A 104 10.09 -11.74 -6.73
N GLN A 105 10.71 -12.68 -6.03
CA GLN A 105 12.14 -12.91 -6.08
C GLN A 105 12.40 -14.41 -5.95
N SER A 106 13.37 -14.92 -6.74
CA SER A 106 13.77 -16.31 -6.71
C SER A 106 14.67 -16.65 -5.51
N ALA A 107 14.78 -17.95 -5.20
CA ALA A 107 15.61 -18.46 -4.11
C ALA A 107 17.12 -18.15 -4.25
N GLN A 108 17.59 -17.90 -5.48
CA GLN A 108 19.00 -17.57 -5.74
C GLN A 108 19.38 -16.15 -5.29
N ARG A 109 18.42 -15.30 -4.97
CA ARG A 109 18.69 -13.96 -4.46
C ARG A 109 18.83 -13.95 -2.94
N ALA A 110 19.60 -13.02 -2.44
CA ALA A 110 19.73 -12.79 -0.99
C ALA A 110 18.35 -12.53 -0.36
N GLY A 111 18.01 -13.31 0.67
CA GLY A 111 16.71 -13.28 1.34
C GLY A 111 15.76 -14.41 0.96
N GLY A 112 16.19 -15.32 0.05
CA GLY A 112 15.39 -16.48 -0.35
C GLY A 112 14.24 -16.16 -1.31
N ALA A 113 13.50 -17.17 -1.70
CA ALA A 113 12.30 -17.00 -2.50
C ALA A 113 11.19 -16.33 -1.67
N CYS A 114 10.59 -15.30 -2.22
CA CYS A 114 9.45 -14.64 -1.59
C CYS A 114 8.61 -13.88 -2.62
N CYS A 115 7.36 -13.69 -2.30
CA CYS A 115 6.46 -12.85 -3.08
C CYS A 115 5.68 -11.89 -2.19
N GLY A 116 5.21 -10.81 -2.79
CA GLY A 116 4.27 -9.88 -2.21
C GLY A 116 3.18 -9.56 -3.23
N VAL A 117 1.97 -9.47 -2.78
CA VAL A 117 0.82 -9.06 -3.60
C VAL A 117 0.24 -7.80 -3.01
N THR A 118 -0.04 -6.83 -3.87
CA THR A 118 -0.74 -5.61 -3.51
C THR A 118 -1.94 -5.47 -4.44
N ALA A 119 -3.11 -5.21 -3.88
CA ALA A 119 -4.28 -4.84 -4.65
C ALA A 119 -4.94 -3.61 -4.05
N VAL A 120 -5.44 -2.73 -4.92
CA VAL A 120 -6.05 -1.44 -4.58
C VAL A 120 -7.42 -1.38 -5.23
N ASN A 121 -8.43 -0.96 -4.48
CA ASN A 121 -9.78 -0.70 -4.90
C ASN A 121 -10.09 0.79 -4.68
N THR A 122 -10.26 1.54 -5.75
CA THR A 122 -10.61 2.98 -5.70
C THR A 122 -12.12 3.21 -5.83
N GLY A 123 -12.90 2.13 -6.00
CA GLY A 123 -14.37 2.19 -6.10
C GLY A 123 -15.04 2.35 -4.74
N ASP A 124 -16.33 2.67 -4.79
CA ASP A 124 -17.18 2.91 -3.62
C ASP A 124 -17.83 1.64 -3.05
N ASP A 125 -17.63 0.49 -3.71
CA ASP A 125 -18.16 -0.81 -3.33
C ASP A 125 -17.06 -1.81 -2.94
N TRP A 126 -17.44 -2.84 -2.18
CA TRP A 126 -16.58 -3.98 -1.91
C TRP A 126 -16.21 -4.72 -3.18
N LEU A 127 -14.92 -4.92 -3.41
CA LEU A 127 -14.40 -5.68 -4.54
C LEU A 127 -13.99 -7.08 -4.09
N THR A 128 -14.59 -8.11 -4.69
CA THR A 128 -14.08 -9.49 -4.60
C THR A 128 -13.20 -9.74 -5.82
N LEU A 129 -11.93 -10.06 -5.60
CA LEU A 129 -10.95 -10.21 -6.65
C LEU A 129 -10.25 -11.58 -6.57
N LYS A 130 -10.26 -12.31 -7.68
CA LYS A 130 -9.49 -13.54 -7.87
C LYS A 130 -8.17 -13.20 -8.55
N ILE A 131 -7.06 -13.31 -7.82
CA ILE A 131 -5.72 -12.87 -8.25
C ILE A 131 -4.88 -14.07 -8.70
N PRO A 132 -4.33 -14.09 -9.94
CA PRO A 132 -3.54 -15.19 -10.48
C PRO A 132 -2.10 -15.18 -9.94
N VAL A 133 -1.90 -15.63 -8.71
CA VAL A 133 -0.60 -15.61 -8.00
C VAL A 133 0.39 -16.66 -8.53
N TRP A 134 -0.06 -17.64 -9.32
CA TRP A 134 0.82 -18.53 -10.05
C TRP A 134 1.80 -17.78 -10.97
N GLN A 135 1.41 -16.60 -11.48
CA GLN A 135 2.26 -15.76 -12.33
C GLN A 135 3.49 -15.20 -11.63
N ILE A 136 3.50 -15.22 -10.31
CA ILE A 136 4.63 -14.81 -9.46
C ILE A 136 5.25 -15.98 -8.71
N GLY A 137 4.93 -17.21 -9.12
CA GLY A 137 5.51 -18.45 -8.62
C GLY A 137 4.82 -19.07 -7.41
N ALA A 138 3.74 -18.49 -6.91
CA ALA A 138 3.02 -19.08 -5.78
C ALA A 138 2.37 -20.43 -6.16
N ARG A 139 2.57 -21.43 -5.31
CA ARG A 139 2.15 -22.83 -5.56
C ARG A 139 0.81 -23.11 -4.89
N ASP A 140 0.08 -24.06 -5.44
CA ASP A 140 -1.15 -24.55 -4.82
C ASP A 140 -0.89 -25.11 -3.42
N GLY A 141 -1.79 -24.81 -2.49
CA GLY A 141 -1.67 -25.14 -1.08
C GLY A 141 -0.77 -24.19 -0.28
N ALA A 142 -0.06 -23.28 -0.92
CA ALA A 142 0.73 -22.26 -0.22
C ALA A 142 -0.17 -21.21 0.45
N LEU A 143 0.31 -20.64 1.54
CA LEU A 143 -0.39 -19.62 2.30
C LEU A 143 0.26 -18.24 2.06
N LEU A 144 -0.52 -17.30 1.54
CA LEU A 144 -0.15 -15.90 1.51
C LEU A 144 -0.79 -15.19 2.70
N ARG A 145 0.03 -14.54 3.50
CA ARG A 145 -0.40 -13.85 4.72
C ARG A 145 -0.73 -12.39 4.42
N ARG A 146 -1.94 -11.98 4.76
CA ARG A 146 -2.28 -10.55 4.76
C ARG A 146 -1.50 -9.83 5.84
N GLU A 147 -0.73 -8.83 5.44
CA GLU A 147 0.05 -7.97 6.32
C GLU A 147 -0.68 -6.65 6.63
N MET A 148 -1.51 -6.19 5.68
CA MET A 148 -2.21 -4.91 5.79
C MET A 148 -3.50 -4.95 4.97
N MET A 149 -4.55 -4.33 5.49
CA MET A 149 -5.73 -3.94 4.75
C MET A 149 -6.10 -2.52 5.15
N THR A 150 -6.29 -1.64 4.17
CA THR A 150 -6.76 -0.26 4.39
C THR A 150 -8.21 -0.12 3.98
N TYR A 151 -8.89 0.86 4.53
CA TYR A 151 -10.24 1.28 4.21
C TYR A 151 -10.35 2.80 4.37
N GLU A 152 -11.50 3.38 4.08
CA GLU A 152 -11.66 4.82 4.00
C GLU A 152 -11.22 5.56 5.27
N ASP A 153 -11.56 5.05 6.43
CA ASP A 153 -11.33 5.70 7.74
C ASP A 153 -10.26 5.01 8.61
N GLY A 154 -9.50 4.05 8.06
CA GLY A 154 -8.47 3.39 8.84
C GLY A 154 -7.72 2.25 8.15
N TYR A 155 -7.13 1.39 8.96
CA TYR A 155 -6.45 0.19 8.50
C TYR A 155 -6.48 -0.94 9.53
N ASN A 156 -6.19 -2.16 9.06
CA ASN A 156 -6.09 -3.36 9.88
C ASN A 156 -4.81 -4.12 9.53
N ALA A 157 -3.94 -4.30 10.53
CA ALA A 157 -2.70 -5.07 10.43
C ALA A 157 -2.86 -6.51 10.96
N GLY A 158 -4.09 -6.95 11.20
CA GLY A 158 -4.39 -8.33 11.61
C GLY A 158 -4.03 -9.32 10.51
N GLN A 159 -3.28 -10.34 10.89
CA GLN A 159 -2.82 -11.36 9.96
C GLN A 159 -3.94 -12.35 9.63
N VAL A 160 -4.17 -12.57 8.34
CA VAL A 160 -5.11 -13.56 7.81
C VAL A 160 -4.40 -14.30 6.69
N GLU A 161 -4.51 -15.62 6.69
CA GLU A 161 -3.91 -16.45 5.66
C GLU A 161 -4.90 -16.70 4.52
N HIS A 162 -4.40 -16.61 3.30
CA HIS A 162 -5.11 -16.90 2.06
C HIS A 162 -4.42 -18.08 1.37
N GLU A 163 -5.11 -19.20 1.28
CA GLU A 163 -4.61 -20.40 0.59
C GLU A 163 -4.66 -20.21 -0.93
N VAL A 164 -3.59 -20.60 -1.60
CA VAL A 164 -3.54 -20.64 -3.07
C VAL A 164 -4.28 -21.90 -3.56
N LYS A 165 -5.29 -21.71 -4.42
CA LYS A 165 -6.08 -22.76 -5.03
C LYS A 165 -6.14 -22.57 -6.54
N ASP A 166 -5.77 -23.60 -7.29
CA ASP A 166 -5.72 -23.58 -8.75
C ASP A 166 -4.86 -22.41 -9.29
N GLY A 167 -3.81 -22.02 -8.57
CA GLY A 167 -2.92 -20.90 -8.88
C GLY A 167 -3.45 -19.51 -8.50
N TYR A 168 -4.59 -19.42 -7.81
CA TYR A 168 -5.23 -18.15 -7.45
C TYR A 168 -5.40 -18.00 -5.94
N ILE A 169 -5.51 -16.75 -5.52
CA ILE A 169 -6.11 -16.38 -4.23
C ILE A 169 -7.37 -15.56 -4.47
N GLU A 170 -8.32 -15.66 -3.58
CA GLU A 170 -9.49 -14.77 -3.54
C GLU A 170 -9.38 -13.84 -2.35
N VAL A 171 -9.57 -12.55 -2.62
CA VAL A 171 -9.53 -11.49 -1.61
C VAL A 171 -10.75 -10.59 -1.72
N LYS A 172 -11.18 -10.05 -0.57
CA LYS A 172 -12.18 -8.97 -0.52
C LYS A 172 -11.51 -7.68 -0.08
N ILE A 173 -11.69 -6.63 -0.87
CA ILE A 173 -11.06 -5.33 -0.66
C ILE A 173 -12.18 -4.31 -0.42
N PRO A 174 -12.16 -3.57 0.68
CA PRO A 174 -13.19 -2.58 0.98
C PRO A 174 -13.17 -1.41 -0.01
N PRO A 175 -14.26 -0.60 -0.04
CA PRO A 175 -14.25 0.68 -0.74
C PRO A 175 -13.07 1.54 -0.33
N VAL A 176 -12.51 2.28 -1.29
CA VAL A 176 -11.34 3.15 -1.08
C VAL A 176 -10.24 2.45 -0.27
N GLY A 177 -10.06 1.14 -0.52
CA GLY A 177 -9.21 0.27 0.28
C GLY A 177 -8.09 -0.37 -0.50
N SER A 178 -7.17 -0.99 0.22
CA SER A 178 -6.09 -1.79 -0.36
C SER A 178 -5.75 -2.98 0.53
N ILE A 179 -5.10 -3.97 -0.07
CA ILE A 179 -4.63 -5.16 0.65
C ILE A 179 -3.18 -5.45 0.26
N VAL A 180 -2.37 -5.84 1.25
CA VAL A 180 -0.99 -6.29 1.06
C VAL A 180 -0.83 -7.68 1.65
N LEU A 181 -0.36 -8.61 0.83
CA LEU A 181 -0.08 -9.98 1.26
C LEU A 181 1.39 -10.30 0.99
N THR A 182 1.96 -11.19 1.79
CA THR A 182 3.32 -11.73 1.61
C THR A 182 3.33 -13.25 1.68
N GLY A 183 4.19 -13.86 0.87
CA GLY A 183 4.53 -15.28 0.94
C GLY A 183 6.06 -15.44 0.94
N ASN A 184 6.54 -16.50 1.60
CA ASN A 184 7.96 -16.85 1.70
C ASN A 184 8.25 -18.13 0.91
N ASP A 185 9.42 -18.75 1.14
CA ASP A 185 9.91 -19.95 0.44
C ASP A 185 8.88 -21.10 0.35
N THR A 186 7.98 -21.20 1.31
CA THR A 186 6.92 -22.22 1.28
C THR A 186 5.78 -21.86 0.33
N ALA A 187 5.68 -20.61 -0.08
CA ALA A 187 4.67 -20.12 -1.02
C ALA A 187 5.13 -20.19 -2.48
N LEU A 188 6.44 -20.39 -2.75
CA LEU A 188 7.04 -20.33 -4.11
C LEU A 188 7.64 -21.65 -4.58
#